data_14e75242dcdf373b657f99db97bdf64a
#
_entry.id   14e75242dcdf373b657f99db97bdf64a
#
_cell.length_a   1.000
_cell.length_b   1.000
_cell.length_c   1.000
_cell.angle_alpha   90.00
_cell.angle_beta   90.00
_cell.angle_gamma   90.00
#
_symmetry.space_group_name_H-M   'P 1'
#
loop_
_entity.id
_entity.type
_entity.pdbx_description
1 polymer ?
#
loop_
_entity_poly.entity_id
_entity_poly.type
_entity_poly.pdbx_seq_one_letter_code
_entity_poly.pdbx_strand_id
1 'polypeptide(L)'
;MRLKQTYSSREVASLTGLTARQLQLWDEGGLVAAAIPSHLTEAGGRTERRYTPIELFELLVLAELRRRGFTVHQLHLLVRILRDQFSARLFEATGGGGKVQLLTDGEDIYARTEGGEFFNLLKTPSQ
;
A
#
# COMPACT_ATOMS: atom_id res chain seq x y z
N MET A 1 -0.16 -4.77 26.14
CA MET A 1 0.71 -5.11 25.00
C MET A 1 1.25 -3.84 24.37
N ARG A 2 2.55 -3.80 24.15
CA ARG A 2 3.16 -2.63 23.51
C ARG A 2 3.22 -2.87 22.00
N LEU A 3 2.65 -1.95 21.23
CA LEU A 3 2.75 -2.00 19.78
C LEU A 3 4.15 -1.55 19.35
N LYS A 4 4.70 -2.21 18.34
CA LYS A 4 5.95 -1.77 17.74
C LYS A 4 5.74 -0.45 17.01
N GLN A 5 6.72 0.42 17.10
CA GLN A 5 6.68 1.68 16.36
C GLN A 5 7.14 1.49 14.91
N THR A 6 8.07 0.57 14.69
CA THR A 6 8.55 0.27 13.34
C THR A 6 8.82 -1.23 13.19
N TYR A 7 8.82 -1.68 11.94
CA TYR A 7 9.09 -3.06 11.55
C TYR A 7 10.22 -3.06 10.53
N SER A 8 11.14 -4.03 10.64
CA SER A 8 12.17 -4.22 9.62
C SER A 8 11.57 -4.80 8.35
N SER A 9 12.27 -4.69 7.22
CA SER A 9 11.82 -5.31 5.98
C SER A 9 11.67 -6.83 6.12
N ARG A 10 12.51 -7.46 6.91
CA ARG A 10 12.42 -8.90 7.18
C ARG A 10 11.13 -9.25 7.92
N GLU A 11 10.77 -8.46 8.93
CA GLU A 11 9.51 -8.65 9.67
C GLU A 11 8.31 -8.43 8.75
N VAL A 12 8.36 -7.38 7.94
CA VAL A 12 7.27 -7.06 7.00
C VAL A 12 7.11 -8.18 5.98
N ALA A 13 8.20 -8.70 5.44
CA ALA A 13 8.15 -9.84 4.50
C ALA A 13 7.46 -11.04 5.14
N SER A 14 7.83 -11.35 6.38
CA SER A 14 7.23 -12.47 7.11
C SER A 14 5.74 -12.28 7.35
N LEU A 15 5.33 -11.06 7.71
CA LEU A 15 3.92 -10.77 8.05
C LEU A 15 3.02 -10.67 6.82
N THR A 16 3.56 -10.18 5.70
CA THR A 16 2.76 -9.93 4.49
C THR A 16 2.81 -11.06 3.47
N GLY A 17 3.83 -11.90 3.55
CA GLY A 17 4.09 -12.90 2.52
C GLY A 17 4.79 -12.35 1.28
N LEU A 18 5.12 -11.06 1.28
CA LEU A 18 5.87 -10.46 0.19
C LEU A 18 7.34 -10.87 0.29
N THR A 19 8.01 -10.97 -0.86
CA THR A 19 9.44 -11.25 -0.88
C THR A 19 10.24 -9.98 -0.60
N ALA A 20 11.48 -10.13 -0.18
CA ALA A 20 12.38 -8.99 -0.02
C ALA A 20 12.50 -8.19 -1.32
N ARG A 21 12.52 -8.89 -2.45
CA ARG A 21 12.61 -8.26 -3.77
C ARG A 21 11.37 -7.42 -4.08
N GLN A 22 10.18 -7.93 -3.76
CA GLN A 22 8.94 -7.17 -3.94
C GLN A 22 8.93 -5.91 -3.08
N LEU A 23 9.33 -6.02 -1.83
CA LEU A 23 9.41 -4.86 -0.94
C LEU A 23 10.37 -3.81 -1.48
N GLN A 24 11.54 -4.24 -1.98
CA GLN A 24 12.50 -3.34 -2.58
C GLN A 24 11.94 -2.62 -3.80
N LEU A 25 11.32 -3.37 -4.71
CA LEU A 25 10.75 -2.80 -5.93
C LEU A 25 9.59 -1.84 -5.62
N TRP A 26 8.76 -2.18 -4.65
CA TRP A 26 7.63 -1.34 -4.26
C TRP A 26 8.08 -0.06 -3.56
N ASP A 27 9.16 -0.15 -2.77
CA ASP A 27 9.76 1.03 -2.15
C ASP A 27 10.38 1.95 -3.20
N GLU A 28 11.21 1.41 -4.09
CA GLU A 28 11.88 2.18 -5.13
C GLU A 28 10.88 2.77 -6.14
N GLY A 29 9.82 2.03 -6.44
CA GLY A 29 8.78 2.48 -7.37
C GLY A 29 7.76 3.43 -6.76
N GLY A 30 7.83 3.68 -5.46
CA GLY A 30 6.93 4.61 -4.80
C GLY A 30 5.53 4.08 -4.52
N LEU A 31 5.32 2.76 -4.61
CA LEU A 31 4.01 2.18 -4.29
C LEU A 31 3.76 2.26 -2.79
N VAL A 32 4.66 1.73 -1.98
CA VAL A 32 4.70 1.96 -0.54
C VAL A 32 6.18 2.13 -0.16
N ALA A 33 6.55 3.36 0.15
CA ALA A 33 7.90 3.67 0.56
C ALA A 33 8.07 3.44 2.05
N ALA A 34 9.24 2.91 2.44
CA ALA A 34 9.57 2.75 3.84
C ALA A 34 9.67 4.11 4.51
N ALA A 35 9.14 4.25 5.73
CA ALA A 35 9.22 5.49 6.48
C ALA A 35 10.68 5.85 6.79
N ILE A 36 11.50 4.83 7.06
CA ILE A 36 12.94 5.02 7.26
C ILE A 36 13.66 4.23 6.18
N PRO A 37 14.27 4.92 5.19
CA PRO A 37 14.92 4.23 4.10
C PRO A 37 16.23 3.56 4.54
N SER A 38 16.66 2.59 3.73
CA SER A 38 17.98 1.98 3.90
C SER A 38 19.07 3.01 3.62
N HIS A 39 20.13 3.00 4.41
CA HIS A 39 21.27 3.88 4.18
C HIS A 39 22.57 3.16 4.48
N LEU A 40 23.68 3.67 3.91
CA LEU A 40 25.00 3.13 4.14
C LEU A 40 25.47 3.45 5.57
N THR A 41 26.14 2.48 6.19
CA THR A 41 26.76 2.66 7.49
C THR A 41 28.24 2.97 7.32
N GLU A 42 28.88 3.49 8.37
CA GLU A 42 30.32 3.75 8.36
C GLU A 42 31.14 2.48 8.14
N ALA A 43 30.60 1.33 8.56
CA ALA A 43 31.28 0.04 8.41
C ALA A 43 31.14 -0.53 6.98
N GLY A 44 30.46 0.15 6.07
CA GLY A 44 30.31 -0.28 4.69
C GLY A 44 29.06 -1.11 4.40
N GLY A 45 28.31 -1.50 5.42
CA GLY A 45 27.03 -2.19 5.23
C GLY A 45 25.89 -1.21 5.07
N ARG A 46 24.69 -1.74 4.82
CA ARG A 46 23.47 -0.93 4.73
C ARG A 46 22.51 -1.33 5.85
N THR A 47 21.78 -0.33 6.36
CA THR A 47 20.69 -0.59 7.31
C THR A 47 19.48 -1.15 6.58
N GLU A 48 18.64 -1.88 7.30
CA GLU A 48 17.37 -2.32 6.77
C GLU A 48 16.38 -1.15 6.70
N ARG A 49 15.49 -1.18 5.71
CA ARG A 49 14.33 -0.29 5.67
C ARG A 49 13.45 -0.56 6.86
N ARG A 50 12.82 0.50 7.37
CA ARG A 50 11.88 0.35 8.48
C ARG A 50 10.54 0.94 8.09
N TYR A 51 9.49 0.23 8.47
CA TYR A 51 8.11 0.55 8.12
C TYR A 51 7.31 0.83 9.39
N THR A 52 6.44 1.83 9.34
CA THR A 52 5.50 2.09 10.44
C THR A 52 4.32 1.13 10.35
N PRO A 53 3.48 1.05 11.40
CA PRO A 53 2.25 0.25 11.32
C PRO A 53 1.34 0.64 10.15
N ILE A 54 1.34 1.91 9.74
CA ILE A 54 0.54 2.38 8.60
C ILE A 54 1.02 1.72 7.31
N GLU A 55 2.33 1.77 7.02
CA GLU A 55 2.87 1.13 5.83
C GLU A 55 2.71 -0.39 5.89
N LEU A 56 2.86 -1.00 7.06
CA LEU A 56 2.63 -2.43 7.20
C LEU A 56 1.20 -2.78 6.82
N PHE A 57 0.22 -2.01 7.29
CA PHE A 57 -1.17 -2.24 6.96
C PHE A 57 -1.43 -2.09 5.46
N GLU A 58 -0.87 -1.03 4.85
CA GLU A 58 -1.00 -0.82 3.41
C GLU A 58 -0.40 -1.98 2.62
N LEU A 59 0.76 -2.48 3.06
CA LEU A 59 1.42 -3.62 2.41
C LEU A 59 0.60 -4.90 2.56
N LEU A 60 -0.05 -5.11 3.69
CA LEU A 60 -0.96 -6.25 3.87
C LEU A 60 -2.11 -6.20 2.88
N VAL A 61 -2.72 -5.03 2.71
CA VAL A 61 -3.82 -4.85 1.76
C VAL A 61 -3.35 -5.09 0.33
N LEU A 62 -2.24 -4.50 -0.06
CA LEU A 62 -1.71 -4.65 -1.42
C LEU A 62 -1.26 -6.08 -1.70
N ALA A 63 -0.67 -6.76 -0.70
CA ALA A 63 -0.29 -8.16 -0.84
C ALA A 63 -1.52 -9.03 -1.08
N GLU A 64 -2.62 -8.77 -0.38
CA GLU A 64 -3.87 -9.49 -0.57
C GLU A 64 -4.44 -9.26 -1.96
N LEU A 65 -4.46 -8.02 -2.42
CA LEU A 65 -4.92 -7.71 -3.78
C LEU A 65 -4.06 -8.40 -4.83
N ARG A 66 -2.74 -8.43 -4.60
CA ARG A 66 -1.82 -9.11 -5.51
C ARG A 66 -2.11 -10.62 -5.57
N ARG A 67 -2.42 -11.24 -4.45
CA ARG A 67 -2.81 -12.66 -4.41
C ARG A 67 -4.12 -12.92 -5.14
N ARG A 68 -5.01 -11.95 -5.16
CA ARG A 68 -6.29 -12.05 -5.90
C ARG A 68 -6.15 -11.79 -7.40
N GLY A 69 -4.95 -11.51 -7.87
CA GLY A 69 -4.67 -11.39 -9.29
C GLY A 69 -4.50 -9.97 -9.83
N PHE A 70 -4.61 -8.96 -8.98
CA PHE A 70 -4.37 -7.59 -9.42
C PHE A 70 -2.89 -7.40 -9.71
N THR A 71 -2.58 -6.73 -10.82
CA THR A 71 -1.20 -6.50 -11.23
C THR A 71 -0.57 -5.36 -10.44
N VAL A 72 0.75 -5.32 -10.40
CA VAL A 72 1.47 -4.22 -9.75
C VAL A 72 1.10 -2.89 -10.40
N HIS A 73 0.92 -2.86 -11.73
CA HIS A 73 0.47 -1.66 -12.42
C HIS A 73 -0.89 -1.18 -11.90
N GLN A 74 -1.83 -2.10 -11.70
CA GLN A 74 -3.14 -1.78 -11.15
C GLN A 74 -3.04 -1.25 -9.71
N LEU A 75 -2.14 -1.82 -8.91
CA LEU A 75 -1.91 -1.34 -7.55
C LEU A 75 -1.37 0.09 -7.53
N HIS A 76 -0.44 0.40 -8.43
CA HIS A 76 0.07 1.78 -8.58
C HIS A 76 -1.05 2.74 -8.98
N LEU A 77 -1.88 2.33 -9.91
CA LEU A 77 -3.01 3.15 -10.37
C LEU A 77 -3.98 3.42 -9.22
N LEU A 78 -4.32 2.39 -8.45
CA LEU A 78 -5.19 2.50 -7.28
C LEU A 78 -4.67 3.55 -6.28
N VAL A 79 -3.42 3.40 -5.87
CA VAL A 79 -2.81 4.28 -4.87
C VAL A 79 -2.75 5.72 -5.38
N ARG A 80 -2.37 5.89 -6.66
CA ARG A 80 -2.25 7.22 -7.27
C ARG A 80 -3.61 7.92 -7.37
N ILE A 81 -4.65 7.20 -7.81
CA ILE A 81 -5.98 7.80 -7.95
C ILE A 81 -6.56 8.17 -6.58
N LEU A 82 -6.38 7.32 -5.57
CA LEU A 82 -6.82 7.66 -4.22
C LEU A 82 -6.17 8.96 -3.75
N ARG A 83 -4.87 9.10 -3.95
CA ARG A 83 -4.15 10.30 -3.53
C ARG A 83 -4.57 11.52 -4.34
N ASP A 84 -4.61 11.40 -5.67
CA ASP A 84 -4.77 12.55 -6.55
C ASP A 84 -6.22 13.03 -6.66
N GLN A 85 -7.18 12.12 -6.63
CA GLN A 85 -8.59 12.47 -6.82
C GLN A 85 -9.40 12.49 -5.53
N PHE A 86 -8.97 11.75 -4.52
CA PHE A 86 -9.71 11.66 -3.25
C PHE A 86 -8.90 12.17 -2.07
N SER A 87 -7.65 12.59 -2.28
CA SER A 87 -6.74 13.05 -1.23
C SER A 87 -6.63 12.06 -0.07
N ALA A 88 -6.66 10.77 -0.39
CA ALA A 88 -6.67 9.69 0.60
C ALA A 88 -5.48 8.76 0.43
N ARG A 89 -4.97 8.28 1.55
CA ARG A 89 -4.01 7.18 1.56
C ARG A 89 -4.78 5.86 1.60
N LEU A 90 -4.13 4.80 1.15
CA LEU A 90 -4.75 3.48 1.09
C LEU A 90 -5.33 3.05 2.44
N PHE A 91 -4.59 3.27 3.54
CA PHE A 91 -5.07 2.84 4.85
C PHE A 91 -6.34 3.59 5.28
N GLU A 92 -6.50 4.83 4.84
CA GLU A 92 -7.69 5.63 5.15
C GLU A 92 -8.94 5.10 4.44
N ALA A 93 -8.75 4.48 3.28
CA ALA A 93 -9.84 3.97 2.47
C ALA A 93 -10.26 2.54 2.84
N THR A 94 -9.52 1.87 3.69
CA THR A 94 -9.76 0.46 4.04
C THR A 94 -10.17 0.24 5.49
N GLY A 95 -9.95 1.24 6.35
CA GLY A 95 -10.16 1.08 7.79
C GLY A 95 -11.57 1.37 8.28
N GLY A 96 -12.48 1.82 7.45
CA GLY A 96 -13.80 2.25 7.86
C GLY A 96 -13.75 3.62 8.53
N GLY A 97 -14.80 4.41 8.41
CA GLY A 97 -14.85 5.76 8.99
C GLY A 97 -14.14 6.83 8.19
N GLY A 98 -13.47 6.48 7.10
CA GLY A 98 -12.88 7.46 6.20
C GLY A 98 -13.91 8.00 5.21
N LYS A 99 -13.51 9.05 4.49
CA LYS A 99 -14.37 9.67 3.49
C LYS A 99 -14.58 8.80 2.24
N VAL A 100 -13.69 7.83 2.05
CA VAL A 100 -13.70 6.94 0.90
C VAL A 100 -13.55 5.51 1.41
N GLN A 101 -14.30 4.60 0.84
CA GLN A 101 -14.22 3.18 1.17
C GLN A 101 -13.95 2.38 -0.08
N LEU A 102 -13.00 1.45 -0.02
CA LEU A 102 -12.68 0.57 -1.14
C LEU A 102 -13.55 -0.67 -1.13
N LEU A 103 -13.99 -1.05 -2.32
CA LEU A 103 -14.77 -2.26 -2.55
C LEU A 103 -14.22 -2.95 -3.80
N THR A 104 -14.27 -4.28 -3.82
CA THR A 104 -13.84 -5.02 -5.00
C THR A 104 -14.81 -6.18 -5.28
N ASP A 105 -15.00 -6.45 -6.56
CA ASP A 105 -15.73 -7.64 -7.02
C ASP A 105 -14.80 -8.76 -7.51
N GLY A 106 -13.48 -8.57 -7.29
CA GLY A 106 -12.47 -9.52 -7.72
C GLY A 106 -11.82 -9.16 -9.06
N GLU A 107 -12.44 -8.30 -9.86
CA GLU A 107 -11.89 -7.84 -11.14
C GLU A 107 -11.56 -6.36 -11.11
N ASP A 108 -12.43 -5.55 -10.53
CA ASP A 108 -12.27 -4.11 -10.43
C ASP A 108 -12.22 -3.68 -8.97
N ILE A 109 -11.74 -2.48 -8.76
CA ILE A 109 -11.71 -1.86 -7.44
C ILE A 109 -12.49 -0.56 -7.53
N TYR A 110 -13.43 -0.37 -6.61
CA TYR A 110 -14.29 0.79 -6.57
C TYR A 110 -14.04 1.61 -5.32
N ALA A 111 -14.15 2.92 -5.44
CA ALA A 111 -14.20 3.83 -4.31
C ALA A 111 -15.66 4.24 -4.10
N ARG A 112 -16.14 4.11 -2.87
CA ARG A 112 -17.44 4.62 -2.47
C ARG A 112 -17.22 5.83 -1.59
N THR A 113 -17.85 6.96 -1.95
CA THR A 113 -17.74 8.21 -1.18
C THR A 113 -18.82 8.28 -0.11
N GLU A 114 -18.72 9.25 0.78
CA GLU A 114 -19.74 9.51 1.82
C GLU A 114 -21.12 9.78 1.20
N GLY A 115 -21.14 10.38 0.01
CA GLY A 115 -22.38 10.64 -0.69
C GLY A 115 -22.99 9.43 -1.38
N GLY A 116 -22.37 8.27 -1.28
CA GLY A 116 -22.87 7.03 -1.88
C GLY A 116 -22.48 6.86 -3.34
N GLU A 117 -21.63 7.70 -3.88
CA GLU A 117 -21.15 7.58 -5.25
C GLU A 117 -20.09 6.50 -5.36
N PHE A 118 -20.08 5.79 -6.50
CA PHE A 118 -19.11 4.74 -6.80
C PHE A 118 -18.24 5.14 -7.99
N PHE A 119 -16.94 4.96 -7.86
CA PHE A 119 -15.97 5.22 -8.93
C PHE A 119 -15.12 3.98 -9.14
N ASN A 120 -14.98 3.53 -10.39
CA ASN A 120 -14.07 2.43 -10.71
C ASN A 120 -12.65 2.99 -10.82
N LEU A 121 -11.79 2.60 -9.90
CA LEU A 121 -10.44 3.16 -9.82
C LEU A 121 -9.48 2.57 -10.84
N LEU A 122 -9.81 1.42 -11.42
CA LEU A 122 -8.95 0.76 -12.41
C LEU A 122 -9.31 1.15 -13.83
N LYS A 123 -10.46 1.80 -14.04
CA LYS A 123 -10.89 2.28 -15.35
C LYS A 123 -10.96 3.79 -15.31
N THR A 124 -10.35 4.41 -16.30
CA THR A 124 -10.27 5.87 -16.34
C THR A 124 -11.64 6.47 -16.65
N PRO A 125 -12.21 7.30 -15.75
CA PRO A 125 -13.56 7.84 -15.98
C PRO A 125 -13.66 8.77 -17.19
N SER A 126 -12.54 9.27 -17.66
CA SER A 126 -12.49 10.20 -18.80
C SER A 126 -12.52 9.51 -20.16
N GLN A 127 -12.67 8.21 -20.17
CA GLN A 127 -12.70 7.46 -21.43
C GLN A 127 -14.07 7.50 -22.08
#